data_e540cacfb1553acb8bd5be16bda33d7e
#
_entry.id   e540cacfb1553acb8bd5be16bda33d7e
#
_cell.length_a   1.000
_cell.length_b   1.000
_cell.length_c   1.000
_cell.angle_alpha   90.00
_cell.angle_beta   90.00
_cell.angle_gamma   90.00
#
_symmetry.space_group_name_H-M   'P 1'
#
loop_
_entity.id
_entity.type
_entity.pdbx_description
1 polymer ?
#
loop_
_entity_poly.entity_id
_entity_poly.type
_entity_poly.pdbx_seq_one_letter_code
_entity_poly.pdbx_strand_id
1 'polypeptide(L)'
;MAQAAVNGGAAGLRIEGIENLRAVRPLVDVPIIGIVKTDSDDTPVRITVSKSDVSALTESGADIVAYDATDRPRKDPKEAILASILANGAIAMADCSTLVDARVAHAAGVAILGTTLSGYTAATETDGEGPDLELVRQFRTLNAFVMAEGRVNTPSLAPDAMAAGADCVTVGSALTRLELMTAAFVKKIQGRLQ
;
A
#
# COMPACT_ATOMS: atom_id res chain seq x y z
N MET A 1 8.24 -16.18 -4.32
CA MET A 1 6.99 -15.65 -3.71
C MET A 1 6.09 -14.99 -4.75
N ALA A 2 6.55 -14.02 -5.54
CA ALA A 2 5.73 -13.28 -6.53
C ALA A 2 4.98 -14.21 -7.51
N GLN A 3 5.67 -15.11 -8.20
CA GLN A 3 5.03 -16.12 -9.07
C GLN A 3 4.02 -17.01 -8.35
N ALA A 4 4.31 -17.40 -7.09
CA ALA A 4 3.39 -18.20 -6.31
C ALA A 4 2.10 -17.44 -5.98
N ALA A 5 2.18 -16.13 -5.71
CA ALA A 5 1.01 -15.28 -5.51
C ALA A 5 0.18 -15.17 -6.79
N VAL A 6 0.82 -14.93 -7.93
CA VAL A 6 0.14 -14.87 -9.24
C VAL A 6 -0.50 -16.20 -9.60
N ASN A 7 0.19 -17.33 -9.41
CA ASN A 7 -0.37 -18.66 -9.61
C ASN A 7 -1.55 -18.96 -8.66
N GLY A 8 -1.58 -18.33 -7.50
CA GLY A 8 -2.69 -18.37 -6.55
C GLY A 8 -3.86 -17.44 -6.88
N GLY A 9 -3.77 -16.68 -7.98
CA GLY A 9 -4.84 -15.80 -8.45
C GLY A 9 -4.68 -14.32 -8.09
N ALA A 10 -3.50 -13.86 -7.65
CA ALA A 10 -3.25 -12.44 -7.45
C ALA A 10 -3.34 -11.69 -8.78
N ALA A 11 -4.21 -10.67 -8.86
CA ALA A 11 -4.42 -9.84 -10.04
C ALA A 11 -3.35 -8.75 -10.21
N GLY A 12 -2.54 -8.50 -9.19
CA GLY A 12 -1.43 -7.54 -9.20
C GLY A 12 -0.49 -7.80 -8.03
N LEU A 13 0.66 -7.15 -8.04
CA LEU A 13 1.66 -7.26 -6.99
C LEU A 13 2.04 -5.88 -6.46
N ARG A 14 2.37 -5.80 -5.17
CA ARG A 14 3.00 -4.62 -4.57
C ARG A 14 4.40 -5.02 -4.12
N ILE A 15 5.41 -4.42 -4.74
CA ILE A 15 6.83 -4.78 -4.57
C ILE A 15 7.58 -3.60 -3.96
N GLU A 16 8.28 -3.88 -2.88
CA GLU A 16 9.19 -2.94 -2.24
C GLU A 16 10.62 -3.19 -2.71
N GLY A 17 11.29 -2.09 -3.08
CA GLY A 17 12.71 -2.08 -3.45
C GLY A 17 12.97 -2.33 -4.94
N ILE A 18 13.90 -1.55 -5.48
CA ILE A 18 14.25 -1.55 -6.90
C ILE A 18 14.79 -2.90 -7.37
N GLU A 19 15.67 -3.51 -6.59
CA GLU A 19 16.26 -4.82 -6.94
C GLU A 19 15.21 -5.93 -6.94
N ASN A 20 14.28 -5.92 -6.00
CA ASN A 20 13.17 -6.85 -5.97
C ASN A 20 12.27 -6.67 -7.20
N LEU A 21 11.97 -5.41 -7.56
CA LEU A 21 11.15 -5.10 -8.72
C LEU A 21 11.81 -5.60 -10.02
N ARG A 22 13.10 -5.33 -10.22
CA ARG A 22 13.87 -5.82 -11.37
C ARG A 22 13.88 -7.35 -11.46
N ALA A 23 13.99 -8.01 -10.32
CA ALA A 23 14.00 -9.47 -10.28
C ALA A 23 12.61 -10.07 -10.57
N VAL A 24 11.53 -9.41 -10.17
CA VAL A 24 10.15 -9.89 -10.30
C VAL A 24 9.57 -9.58 -11.68
N ARG A 25 9.80 -8.38 -12.22
CA ARG A 25 9.16 -7.91 -13.47
C ARG A 25 9.24 -8.90 -14.63
N PRO A 26 10.39 -9.51 -14.97
CA PRO A 26 10.48 -10.46 -16.08
C PRO A 26 9.76 -11.81 -15.83
N LEU A 27 9.24 -12.05 -14.65
CA LEU A 27 8.65 -13.33 -14.23
C LEU A 27 7.11 -13.29 -14.18
N VAL A 28 6.50 -12.11 -14.35
CA VAL A 28 5.05 -11.93 -14.21
C VAL A 28 4.52 -10.90 -15.21
N ASP A 29 3.29 -11.06 -15.67
CA ASP A 29 2.62 -10.16 -16.61
C ASP A 29 1.56 -9.27 -15.92
N VAL A 30 1.26 -9.53 -14.65
CA VAL A 30 0.30 -8.72 -13.88
C VAL A 30 0.85 -7.33 -13.55
N PRO A 31 0.00 -6.32 -13.34
CA PRO A 31 0.42 -5.00 -12.88
C PRO A 31 1.23 -5.05 -11.60
N ILE A 32 2.29 -4.22 -11.54
CA ILE A 32 3.13 -4.09 -10.35
C ILE A 32 3.04 -2.67 -9.79
N ILE A 33 2.65 -2.57 -8.53
CA ILE A 33 2.78 -1.37 -7.71
C ILE A 33 4.18 -1.36 -7.11
N GLY A 34 5.02 -0.43 -7.54
CA GLY A 34 6.37 -0.25 -7.01
C GLY A 34 6.40 0.76 -5.87
N ILE A 35 7.19 0.47 -4.86
CA ILE A 35 7.53 1.38 -3.77
C ILE A 35 8.99 1.25 -3.38
N VAL A 36 9.55 2.32 -2.82
CA VAL A 36 10.81 2.28 -2.07
C VAL A 36 10.52 2.72 -0.65
N LYS A 37 11.05 2.01 0.33
CA LYS A 37 10.99 2.42 1.74
C LYS A 37 12.34 2.94 2.17
N THR A 38 12.37 4.19 2.61
CA THR A 38 13.56 4.85 3.14
C THR A 38 13.33 5.24 4.58
N ASP A 39 14.18 4.77 5.48
CA ASP A 39 14.17 5.20 6.88
C ASP A 39 15.00 6.48 7.01
N SER A 40 14.52 7.43 7.80
CA SER A 40 15.18 8.69 8.10
C SER A 40 14.88 9.09 9.54
N ASP A 41 15.87 9.64 10.21
CA ASP A 41 15.70 10.20 11.56
C ASP A 41 14.91 11.53 11.56
N ASP A 42 14.86 12.20 10.39
CA ASP A 42 14.24 13.52 10.24
C ASP A 42 12.72 13.46 10.00
N THR A 43 12.19 12.31 9.57
CA THR A 43 10.79 12.18 9.20
C THR A 43 10.28 10.74 9.30
N PRO A 44 9.03 10.55 9.77
CA PRO A 44 8.38 9.23 9.73
C PRO A 44 7.85 8.85 8.34
N VAL A 45 7.97 9.72 7.34
CA VAL A 45 7.56 9.42 5.95
C VAL A 45 8.59 8.52 5.29
N ARG A 46 8.15 7.35 4.83
CA ARG A 46 9.05 6.30 4.34
C ARG A 46 8.80 5.89 2.90
N ILE A 47 7.56 6.00 2.40
CA ILE A 47 7.16 5.40 1.13
C ILE A 47 7.40 6.37 -0.01
N THR A 48 8.35 6.02 -0.90
CA THR A 48 8.70 6.74 -2.14
C THR A 48 8.88 8.24 -1.88
N VAL A 49 9.93 8.55 -1.14
CA VAL A 49 10.15 9.88 -0.54
C VAL A 49 10.88 10.85 -1.46
N SER A 50 11.38 10.38 -2.61
CA SER A 50 12.15 11.21 -3.54
C SER A 50 11.77 10.99 -5.00
N LYS A 51 12.02 12.01 -5.84
CA LYS A 51 11.85 11.89 -7.30
C LYS A 51 12.79 10.86 -7.92
N SER A 52 13.97 10.64 -7.34
CA SER A 52 14.89 9.58 -7.78
C SER A 52 14.32 8.18 -7.55
N ASP A 53 13.56 7.97 -6.46
CA ASP A 53 12.88 6.71 -6.23
C ASP A 53 11.82 6.45 -7.31
N VAL A 54 11.07 7.49 -7.69
CA VAL A 54 10.06 7.40 -8.76
C VAL A 54 10.70 6.98 -10.08
N SER A 55 11.78 7.67 -10.51
CA SER A 55 12.47 7.33 -11.76
C SER A 55 13.00 5.90 -11.74
N ALA A 56 13.65 5.50 -10.64
CA ALA A 56 14.20 4.15 -10.51
C ALA A 56 13.11 3.06 -10.51
N LEU A 57 11.95 3.32 -9.92
CA LEU A 57 10.80 2.40 -9.93
C LEU A 57 10.24 2.23 -11.35
N THR A 58 10.01 3.33 -12.06
CA THR A 58 9.44 3.29 -13.43
C THR A 58 10.41 2.66 -14.43
N GLU A 59 11.69 2.99 -14.38
CA GLU A 59 12.75 2.35 -15.18
C GLU A 59 12.89 0.86 -14.90
N SER A 60 12.52 0.41 -13.70
CA SER A 60 12.56 -1.00 -13.31
C SER A 60 11.27 -1.76 -13.62
N GLY A 61 10.27 -1.11 -14.23
CA GLY A 61 9.06 -1.72 -14.75
C GLY A 61 7.87 -1.71 -13.78
N ALA A 62 7.79 -0.73 -12.88
CA ALA A 62 6.56 -0.46 -12.14
C ALA A 62 5.50 0.15 -13.06
N ASP A 63 4.31 -0.43 -13.09
CA ASP A 63 3.14 0.10 -13.79
C ASP A 63 2.47 1.21 -12.98
N ILE A 64 2.51 1.05 -11.66
CA ILE A 64 1.93 1.94 -10.66
C ILE A 64 3.03 2.29 -9.67
N VAL A 65 3.12 3.55 -9.27
CA VAL A 65 4.02 3.98 -8.18
C VAL A 65 3.17 4.49 -7.03
N ALA A 66 3.31 3.86 -5.86
CA ALA A 66 2.66 4.34 -4.66
C ALA A 66 3.60 5.25 -3.85
N TYR A 67 3.04 6.32 -3.29
CA TYR A 67 3.76 7.28 -2.47
C TYR A 67 2.95 7.66 -1.23
N ASP A 68 3.64 8.06 -0.18
CA ASP A 68 3.00 8.60 1.03
C ASP A 68 2.31 9.94 0.72
N ALA A 69 0.99 9.97 0.78
CA ALA A 69 0.19 11.15 0.46
C ALA A 69 -0.20 12.00 1.68
N THR A 70 0.27 11.64 2.87
CA THR A 70 -0.04 12.38 4.10
C THR A 70 0.61 13.76 4.13
N ASP A 71 0.12 14.64 4.99
CA ASP A 71 0.67 15.98 5.17
C ASP A 71 1.74 16.03 6.28
N ARG A 72 2.64 15.03 6.30
CA ARG A 72 3.76 14.96 7.23
C ARG A 72 5.02 15.58 6.63
N PRO A 73 5.91 16.20 7.44
CA PRO A 73 7.16 16.79 6.96
C PRO A 73 8.01 15.78 6.19
N ARG A 74 8.58 16.21 5.05
CA ARG A 74 9.40 15.37 4.16
C ARG A 74 10.34 16.21 3.31
N LYS A 75 11.36 15.57 2.74
CA LYS A 75 12.37 16.25 1.92
C LYS A 75 11.77 16.79 0.62
N ASP A 76 11.22 15.92 -0.21
CA ASP A 76 10.56 16.32 -1.45
C ASP A 76 9.05 16.45 -1.20
N PRO A 77 8.42 17.58 -1.54
CA PRO A 77 6.98 17.75 -1.40
C PRO A 77 6.20 16.65 -2.13
N LYS A 78 5.10 16.17 -1.54
CA LYS A 78 4.26 15.10 -2.13
C LYS A 78 3.75 15.48 -3.52
N GLU A 79 3.51 16.75 -3.78
CA GLU A 79 3.10 17.29 -5.08
C GLU A 79 4.21 17.11 -6.13
N ALA A 80 5.48 17.27 -5.74
CA ALA A 80 6.63 17.04 -6.62
C ALA A 80 6.84 15.55 -6.92
N ILE A 81 6.57 14.68 -5.94
CA ILE A 81 6.57 13.22 -6.13
C ILE A 81 5.46 12.84 -7.11
N LEU A 82 4.22 13.29 -6.91
CA LEU A 82 3.10 13.04 -7.83
C LEU A 82 3.42 13.52 -9.24
N ALA A 83 3.91 14.76 -9.39
CA ALA A 83 4.28 15.28 -10.70
C ALA A 83 5.37 14.43 -11.38
N SER A 84 6.33 13.93 -10.60
CA SER A 84 7.36 13.00 -11.12
C SER A 84 6.76 11.67 -11.59
N ILE A 85 5.82 11.09 -10.83
CA ILE A 85 5.14 9.84 -11.22
C ILE A 85 4.44 10.01 -12.57
N LEU A 86 3.64 11.08 -12.70
CA LEU A 86 2.89 11.36 -13.92
C LEU A 86 3.82 11.67 -15.12
N ALA A 87 4.90 12.41 -14.89
CA ALA A 87 5.88 12.73 -15.92
C ALA A 87 6.64 11.49 -16.43
N ASN A 88 6.81 10.47 -15.61
CA ASN A 88 7.39 9.18 -16.00
C ASN A 88 6.36 8.20 -16.61
N GLY A 89 5.11 8.62 -16.79
CA GLY A 89 4.07 7.82 -17.44
C GLY A 89 3.47 6.69 -16.57
N ALA A 90 3.79 6.65 -15.28
CA ALA A 90 3.22 5.67 -14.36
C ALA A 90 1.87 6.14 -13.78
N ILE A 91 1.07 5.18 -13.36
CA ILE A 91 -0.17 5.45 -12.61
C ILE A 91 0.22 5.79 -11.15
N ALA A 92 -0.34 6.89 -10.62
CA ALA A 92 -0.11 7.25 -9.23
C ALA A 92 -1.09 6.56 -8.29
N MET A 93 -0.57 6.01 -7.19
CA MET A 93 -1.34 5.52 -6.04
C MET A 93 -0.97 6.34 -4.80
N ALA A 94 -1.97 6.92 -4.13
CA ALA A 94 -1.78 7.65 -2.89
C ALA A 94 -1.97 6.73 -1.68
N ASP A 95 -0.93 6.52 -0.89
CA ASP A 95 -1.03 5.87 0.41
C ASP A 95 -1.49 6.91 1.43
N CYS A 96 -2.74 6.78 1.85
CA CYS A 96 -3.42 7.73 2.73
C CYS A 96 -3.60 7.18 4.14
N SER A 97 -3.62 8.07 5.11
CA SER A 97 -3.97 7.79 6.51
C SER A 97 -5.40 8.22 6.83
N THR A 98 -5.87 9.28 6.18
CA THR A 98 -7.15 9.94 6.46
C THR A 98 -7.93 10.23 5.20
N LEU A 99 -9.23 10.55 5.35
CA LEU A 99 -10.05 11.05 4.23
C LEU A 99 -9.53 12.39 3.69
N VAL A 100 -8.89 13.21 4.52
CA VAL A 100 -8.32 14.49 4.08
C VAL A 100 -7.19 14.25 3.09
N ASP A 101 -6.27 13.31 3.38
CA ASP A 101 -5.19 12.93 2.46
C ASP A 101 -5.75 12.46 1.11
N ALA A 102 -6.78 11.60 1.16
CA ALA A 102 -7.43 11.07 -0.04
C ALA A 102 -8.10 12.16 -0.89
N ARG A 103 -8.79 13.11 -0.27
CA ARG A 103 -9.42 14.23 -0.98
C ARG A 103 -8.40 15.12 -1.68
N VAL A 104 -7.30 15.43 -1.01
CA VAL A 104 -6.20 16.22 -1.59
C VAL A 104 -5.56 15.48 -2.77
N ALA A 105 -5.25 14.20 -2.60
CA ALA A 105 -4.67 13.37 -3.65
C ALA A 105 -5.63 13.23 -4.85
N HIS A 106 -6.91 12.95 -4.60
CA HIS A 106 -7.93 12.84 -5.65
C HIS A 106 -8.10 14.15 -6.44
N ALA A 107 -8.18 15.30 -5.74
CA ALA A 107 -8.25 16.61 -6.38
C ALA A 107 -7.01 16.94 -7.22
N ALA A 108 -5.85 16.36 -6.88
CA ALA A 108 -4.60 16.45 -7.66
C ALA A 108 -4.53 15.45 -8.83
N GLY A 109 -5.58 14.64 -9.07
CA GLY A 109 -5.67 13.71 -10.19
C GLY A 109 -5.08 12.32 -9.94
N VAL A 110 -4.88 11.93 -8.68
CA VAL A 110 -4.44 10.57 -8.35
C VAL A 110 -5.55 9.56 -8.65
N ALA A 111 -5.21 8.50 -9.38
CA ALA A 111 -6.16 7.49 -9.84
C ALA A 111 -6.55 6.46 -8.76
N ILE A 112 -5.61 6.10 -7.88
CA ILE A 112 -5.77 5.03 -6.90
C ILE A 112 -5.57 5.59 -5.48
N LEU A 113 -6.55 5.36 -4.60
CA LEU A 113 -6.51 5.76 -3.20
C LEU A 113 -6.37 4.52 -2.32
N GLY A 114 -5.26 4.42 -1.57
CA GLY A 114 -4.97 3.33 -0.65
C GLY A 114 -5.19 3.70 0.81
N THR A 115 -5.79 2.83 1.60
CA THR A 115 -5.95 3.01 3.06
C THR A 115 -4.68 2.61 3.84
N THR A 116 -3.57 2.47 3.14
CA THR A 116 -2.29 1.88 3.57
C THR A 116 -1.77 2.41 4.89
N LEU A 117 -1.90 3.71 5.14
CA LEU A 117 -1.34 4.38 6.31
C LEU A 117 -2.34 4.60 7.44
N SER A 118 -3.60 4.18 7.29
CA SER A 118 -4.57 4.20 8.39
C SER A 118 -4.12 3.27 9.52
N GLY A 119 -4.05 3.81 10.73
CA GLY A 119 -3.55 3.13 11.92
C GLY A 119 -2.02 3.16 12.10
N TYR A 120 -1.28 3.76 11.16
CA TYR A 120 0.20 3.82 11.18
C TYR A 120 0.76 5.24 11.28
N THR A 121 -0.09 6.22 11.48
CA THR A 121 0.32 7.61 11.71
C THR A 121 -0.24 8.11 13.03
N ALA A 122 0.38 9.13 13.62
CA ALA A 122 -0.10 9.71 14.88
C ALA A 122 -1.56 10.21 14.81
N ALA A 123 -2.06 10.54 13.61
CA ALA A 123 -3.44 10.98 13.41
C ALA A 123 -4.47 9.83 13.46
N THR A 124 -4.04 8.59 13.25
CA THR A 124 -4.92 7.43 13.12
C THR A 124 -4.40 6.20 13.87
N GLU A 125 -3.43 6.39 14.76
CA GLU A 125 -2.87 5.31 15.56
C GLU A 125 -3.96 4.51 16.29
N THR A 126 -3.89 3.20 16.19
CA THR A 126 -4.89 2.30 16.75
C THR A 126 -4.29 0.93 17.09
N ASP A 127 -4.76 0.34 18.17
CA ASP A 127 -4.52 -1.07 18.52
C ASP A 127 -5.57 -2.00 17.89
N GLY A 128 -6.47 -1.44 17.05
CA GLY A 128 -7.55 -2.19 16.41
C GLY A 128 -7.06 -3.26 15.44
N GLU A 129 -7.72 -4.41 15.46
CA GLU A 129 -7.46 -5.49 14.52
C GLU A 129 -8.28 -5.28 13.23
N GLY A 130 -7.69 -5.67 12.09
CA GLY A 130 -8.33 -5.63 10.78
C GLY A 130 -8.20 -4.30 10.02
N PRO A 131 -8.68 -4.28 8.75
CA PRO A 131 -8.63 -3.10 7.89
C PRO A 131 -9.58 -1.99 8.35
N ASP A 132 -9.28 -0.76 7.98
CA ASP A 132 -10.16 0.38 8.24
C ASP A 132 -11.31 0.43 7.22
N LEU A 133 -12.37 -0.32 7.51
CA LEU A 133 -13.54 -0.42 6.65
C LEU A 133 -14.31 0.90 6.54
N GLU A 134 -14.26 1.73 7.56
CA GLU A 134 -14.91 3.04 7.52
C GLU A 134 -14.19 3.99 6.57
N LEU A 135 -12.87 4.01 6.60
CA LEU A 135 -12.08 4.79 5.66
C LEU A 135 -12.27 4.30 4.21
N VAL A 136 -12.41 2.99 3.98
CA VAL A 136 -12.76 2.42 2.66
C VAL A 136 -14.10 2.99 2.17
N ARG A 137 -15.16 2.98 3.01
CA ARG A 137 -16.47 3.56 2.66
C ARG A 137 -16.36 5.04 2.32
N GLN A 138 -15.59 5.78 3.08
CA GLN A 138 -15.37 7.21 2.84
C GLN A 138 -14.64 7.45 1.51
N PHE A 139 -13.60 6.67 1.18
CA PHE A 139 -12.90 6.80 -0.10
C PHE A 139 -13.80 6.48 -1.28
N ARG A 140 -14.69 5.51 -1.15
CA ARG A 140 -15.67 5.16 -2.20
C ARG A 140 -16.54 6.34 -2.63
N THR A 141 -16.81 7.28 -1.71
CA THR A 141 -17.61 8.50 -2.03
C THR A 141 -16.87 9.45 -2.97
N LEU A 142 -15.56 9.31 -3.15
CA LEU A 142 -14.76 10.16 -4.03
C LEU A 142 -14.78 9.72 -5.50
N ASN A 143 -15.43 8.58 -5.81
CA ASN A 143 -15.48 8.01 -7.17
C ASN A 143 -14.09 7.71 -7.77
N ALA A 144 -13.12 7.34 -6.93
CA ALA A 144 -11.79 6.89 -7.31
C ALA A 144 -11.68 5.37 -7.22
N PHE A 145 -10.60 4.78 -7.76
CA PHE A 145 -10.26 3.39 -7.49
C PHE A 145 -9.77 3.25 -6.06
N VAL A 146 -10.43 2.42 -5.26
CA VAL A 146 -10.15 2.25 -3.82
C VAL A 146 -9.41 0.94 -3.58
N MET A 147 -8.19 1.04 -3.06
CA MET A 147 -7.35 -0.07 -2.63
C MET A 147 -7.42 -0.20 -1.11
N ALA A 148 -8.08 -1.23 -0.59
CA ALA A 148 -8.03 -1.53 0.84
C ALA A 148 -6.69 -2.20 1.17
N GLU A 149 -5.89 -1.54 1.98
CA GLU A 149 -4.59 -2.03 2.43
C GLU A 149 -4.38 -1.71 3.91
N GLY A 150 -3.73 -2.60 4.61
CA GLY A 150 -3.42 -2.49 6.04
C GLY A 150 -4.22 -3.48 6.90
N ARG A 151 -3.51 -4.24 7.71
CA ARG A 151 -4.06 -5.17 8.71
C ARG A 151 -5.02 -6.24 8.17
N VAL A 152 -4.99 -6.57 6.88
CA VAL A 152 -5.71 -7.72 6.30
C VAL A 152 -4.94 -9.00 6.65
N ASN A 153 -5.12 -9.49 7.87
CA ASN A 153 -4.30 -10.54 8.46
C ASN A 153 -4.91 -11.95 8.31
N THR A 154 -6.16 -12.04 7.88
CA THR A 154 -6.84 -13.32 7.61
C THR A 154 -7.65 -13.22 6.32
N PRO A 155 -7.88 -14.35 5.61
CA PRO A 155 -8.69 -14.36 4.40
C PRO A 155 -10.13 -13.85 4.59
N SER A 156 -10.70 -14.01 5.79
CA SER A 156 -12.06 -13.56 6.10
C SER A 156 -12.23 -12.04 6.11
N LEU A 157 -11.17 -11.27 6.26
CA LEU A 157 -11.22 -9.81 6.26
C LEU A 157 -11.28 -9.19 4.85
N ALA A 158 -10.84 -9.93 3.83
CA ALA A 158 -10.84 -9.43 2.47
C ALA A 158 -12.25 -9.21 1.89
N PRO A 159 -13.23 -10.15 2.04
CA PRO A 159 -14.62 -9.90 1.65
C PRO A 159 -15.25 -8.69 2.33
N ASP A 160 -14.92 -8.43 3.60
CA ASP A 160 -15.45 -7.28 4.34
C ASP A 160 -14.96 -5.95 3.73
N ALA A 161 -13.68 -5.88 3.32
CA ALA A 161 -13.14 -4.73 2.63
C ALA A 161 -13.80 -4.51 1.26
N MET A 162 -14.04 -5.56 0.49
CA MET A 162 -14.78 -5.49 -0.78
C MET A 162 -16.23 -5.03 -0.56
N ALA A 163 -16.91 -5.57 0.45
CA ALA A 163 -18.28 -5.16 0.82
C ALA A 163 -18.34 -3.70 1.30
N ALA A 164 -17.26 -3.19 1.90
CA ALA A 164 -17.15 -1.78 2.28
C ALA A 164 -16.98 -0.84 1.07
N GLY A 165 -16.70 -1.35 -0.12
CA GLY A 165 -16.59 -0.60 -1.37
C GLY A 165 -15.17 -0.50 -1.94
N ALA A 166 -14.23 -1.32 -1.50
CA ALA A 166 -12.94 -1.44 -2.15
C ALA A 166 -13.08 -2.07 -3.54
N ASP A 167 -12.29 -1.61 -4.50
CA ASP A 167 -12.16 -2.23 -5.82
C ASP A 167 -11.08 -3.33 -5.80
N CYS A 168 -10.14 -3.27 -4.85
CA CYS A 168 -9.10 -4.26 -4.67
C CYS A 168 -8.64 -4.30 -3.21
N VAL A 169 -8.05 -5.43 -2.80
CA VAL A 169 -7.46 -5.64 -1.46
C VAL A 169 -5.99 -6.02 -1.58
N THR A 170 -5.12 -5.29 -0.90
CA THR A 170 -3.70 -5.62 -0.79
C THR A 170 -3.42 -6.39 0.50
N VAL A 171 -2.84 -7.58 0.36
CA VAL A 171 -2.45 -8.42 1.49
C VAL A 171 -0.92 -8.51 1.53
N GLY A 172 -0.31 -7.95 2.57
CA GLY A 172 1.14 -7.93 2.75
C GLY A 172 1.62 -8.97 3.76
N SER A 173 1.74 -8.55 5.03
CA SER A 173 2.40 -9.32 6.09
C SER A 173 1.86 -10.73 6.29
N ALA A 174 0.56 -10.95 6.10
CA ALA A 174 -0.06 -12.27 6.21
C ALA A 174 0.46 -13.28 5.17
N LEU A 175 1.03 -12.81 4.05
CA LEU A 175 1.59 -13.67 2.99
C LEU A 175 3.12 -13.66 2.96
N THR A 176 3.76 -12.61 3.52
CA THR A 176 5.20 -12.37 3.32
C THR A 176 6.03 -12.43 4.60
N ARG A 177 5.41 -12.31 5.78
CA ARG A 177 6.07 -12.27 7.08
C ARG A 177 5.79 -13.56 7.85
N LEU A 178 6.57 -14.60 7.56
CA LEU A 178 6.42 -15.94 8.18
C LEU A 178 6.50 -15.88 9.70
N GLU A 179 7.38 -15.05 10.24
CA GLU A 179 7.55 -14.87 11.68
C GLU A 179 6.27 -14.36 12.36
N LEU A 180 5.56 -13.42 11.74
CA LEU A 180 4.31 -12.91 12.27
C LEU A 180 3.19 -13.94 12.22
N MET A 181 3.09 -14.66 11.11
CA MET A 181 2.10 -15.72 10.95
C MET A 181 2.37 -16.89 11.90
N THR A 182 3.63 -17.30 12.04
CA THR A 182 4.02 -18.34 12.99
C THR A 182 3.67 -17.95 14.42
N ALA A 183 3.98 -16.70 14.83
CA ALA A 183 3.63 -16.20 16.15
C ALA A 183 2.11 -16.19 16.38
N ALA A 184 1.31 -15.81 15.38
CA ALA A 184 -0.14 -15.83 15.47
C ALA A 184 -0.70 -17.25 15.70
N PHE A 185 -0.17 -18.25 15.00
CA PHE A 185 -0.53 -19.66 15.22
C PHE A 185 -0.15 -20.13 16.63
N VAL A 186 1.09 -19.84 17.08
CA VAL A 186 1.56 -20.21 18.42
C VAL A 186 0.67 -19.60 19.49
N LYS A 187 0.39 -18.30 19.42
CA LYS A 187 -0.53 -17.60 20.36
C LYS A 187 -1.90 -18.25 20.41
N LYS A 188 -2.45 -18.64 19.25
CA LYS A 188 -3.78 -19.26 19.17
C LYS A 188 -3.82 -20.65 19.80
N ILE A 189 -2.77 -21.45 19.62
CA ILE A 189 -2.62 -22.78 20.21
C ILE A 189 -2.48 -22.65 21.73
N GLN A 190 -1.60 -21.79 22.21
CA GLN A 190 -1.37 -21.58 23.65
C GLN A 190 -2.62 -21.03 24.38
N GLY A 191 -3.38 -20.13 23.75
CA GLY A 191 -4.62 -19.60 24.33
C GLY A 191 -5.78 -20.61 24.41
N ARG A 192 -5.64 -21.81 23.83
CA ARG A 192 -6.60 -22.91 23.96
C ARG A 192 -6.19 -23.96 25.01
N LEU A 193 -4.97 -23.85 25.54
CA LEU A 193 -4.44 -24.75 26.56
C LEU A 193 -4.62 -24.18 27.99
N GLN A 194 -5.18 -22.98 28.11
CA GLN A 194 -5.62 -22.35 29.35
C GLN A 194 -7.15 -22.41 29.47
#